data_3d8d4355d5755009f9b02e2086933f40
#
_entry.id   3d8d4355d5755009f9b02e2086933f40
#
_cell.length_a   1.000
_cell.length_b   1.000
_cell.length_c   1.000
_cell.angle_alpha   90.00
_cell.angle_beta   90.00
_cell.angle_gamma   90.00
#
_symmetry.space_group_name_H-M   'P 1'
#
loop_
_entity.id
_entity.type
_entity.pdbx_description
1 polymer ?
#
loop_
_entity_poly.entity_id
_entity_poly.type
_entity_poly.pdbx_seq_one_letter_code
_entity_poly.pdbx_strand_id
1 'polypeptide(L)'
;PAVPLDGIIVVESTAEGQEGDFFAMTEQAMAVAETGRLLTPRDYRFHFYPWWEEPGYRLSADDAARVVITAKEHEYFDQVQAVMGCTIDPMQRAWYVATREADFKGDPQLMWQEYPSTPREAFQQSTEGFYYAVQLASARQTGRIGAVPYGAGYPVNSFWDIGNSDGTAVWMHQHIGMDDRIIGLI
;
A
#
# COMPACT_ATOMS: atom_id res chain seq x y z
N PRO A 1 -25.37 -14.21 -8.43
CA PRO A 1 -26.68 -13.99 -7.82
C PRO A 1 -26.85 -12.52 -7.50
N ALA A 2 -28.00 -11.93 -7.85
CA ALA A 2 -28.29 -10.55 -7.53
C ALA A 2 -28.53 -10.43 -6.01
N VAL A 3 -27.90 -9.45 -5.36
CA VAL A 3 -28.18 -9.14 -3.96
C VAL A 3 -29.57 -8.50 -3.89
N PRO A 4 -30.46 -8.92 -2.96
CA PRO A 4 -31.75 -8.27 -2.76
C PRO A 4 -31.61 -6.78 -2.45
N LEU A 5 -32.67 -5.99 -2.70
CA LEU A 5 -32.64 -4.53 -2.46
C LEU A 5 -32.38 -4.14 -1.00
N ASP A 6 -32.69 -5.03 -0.07
CA ASP A 6 -32.46 -4.90 1.38
C ASP A 6 -31.21 -5.67 1.86
N GLY A 7 -30.46 -6.25 0.92
CA GLY A 7 -29.23 -6.98 1.21
C GLY A 7 -28.06 -6.07 1.52
N ILE A 8 -27.13 -6.57 2.35
CA ILE A 8 -25.88 -5.90 2.69
C ILE A 8 -24.74 -6.66 2.03
N ILE A 9 -23.81 -5.92 1.40
CA ILE A 9 -22.57 -6.46 0.87
C ILE A 9 -21.44 -5.98 1.79
N VAL A 10 -20.69 -6.92 2.33
CA VAL A 10 -19.46 -6.64 3.09
C VAL A 10 -18.29 -7.19 2.29
N VAL A 11 -17.28 -6.37 2.06
CA VAL A 11 -16.03 -6.77 1.44
C VAL A 11 -14.93 -6.51 2.45
N GLU A 12 -14.23 -7.57 2.83
CA GLU A 12 -13.13 -7.50 3.79
C GLU A 12 -11.88 -8.10 3.12
N SER A 13 -10.74 -7.48 3.31
CA SER A 13 -9.43 -7.99 2.90
C SER A 13 -8.33 -7.31 3.71
N THR A 14 -7.20 -8.02 3.93
CA THR A 14 -5.92 -7.38 4.19
C THR A 14 -5.52 -6.62 2.91
N ALA A 15 -5.00 -5.42 3.07
CA ALA A 15 -4.56 -4.64 1.93
C ALA A 15 -3.28 -5.27 1.33
N GLU A 16 -3.26 -5.43 0.01
CA GLU A 16 -2.12 -5.98 -0.73
C GLU A 16 -1.70 -4.99 -1.82
N GLY A 17 -1.06 -3.91 -1.39
CA GLY A 17 -0.58 -2.86 -2.28
C GLY A 17 -1.66 -1.92 -2.81
N GLN A 18 -1.26 -1.05 -3.75
CA GLN A 18 -2.10 0.02 -4.31
C GLN A 18 -2.69 -0.36 -5.67
N GLU A 19 -3.09 -1.63 -5.83
CA GLU A 19 -3.61 -2.17 -7.07
C GLU A 19 -4.85 -3.05 -6.81
N GLY A 20 -5.62 -3.31 -7.86
CA GLY A 20 -6.77 -4.21 -7.82
C GLY A 20 -8.08 -3.56 -7.36
N ASP A 21 -9.14 -4.36 -7.45
CA ASP A 21 -10.52 -3.88 -7.21
C ASP A 21 -10.76 -3.45 -5.77
N PHE A 22 -10.16 -4.14 -4.80
CA PHE A 22 -10.32 -3.79 -3.38
C PHE A 22 -9.72 -2.42 -3.05
N PHE A 23 -8.52 -2.13 -3.57
CA PHE A 23 -7.91 -0.80 -3.43
C PHE A 23 -8.76 0.28 -4.10
N ALA A 24 -9.20 0.07 -5.35
CA ALA A 24 -10.04 1.02 -6.07
C ALA A 24 -11.37 1.29 -5.36
N MET A 25 -12.03 0.25 -4.80
CA MET A 25 -13.24 0.40 -4.01
C MET A 25 -13.01 1.19 -2.72
N THR A 26 -11.89 0.94 -2.06
CA THR A 26 -11.50 1.66 -0.83
C THR A 26 -11.24 3.13 -1.09
N GLU A 27 -10.45 3.47 -2.11
CA GLU A 27 -10.18 4.84 -2.53
C GLU A 27 -11.48 5.59 -2.88
N GLN A 28 -12.37 4.95 -3.63
CA GLN A 28 -13.66 5.52 -3.96
C GLN A 28 -14.52 5.79 -2.70
N ALA A 29 -14.56 4.84 -1.77
CA ALA A 29 -15.35 4.98 -0.53
C ALA A 29 -14.78 6.09 0.37
N MET A 30 -13.45 6.21 0.47
CA MET A 30 -12.78 7.28 1.21
C MET A 30 -13.04 8.64 0.57
N ALA A 31 -12.88 8.76 -0.76
CA ALA A 31 -13.17 10.00 -1.48
C ALA A 31 -14.63 10.47 -1.31
N VAL A 32 -15.57 9.52 -1.33
CA VAL A 32 -16.99 9.84 -1.06
C VAL A 32 -17.17 10.34 0.38
N ALA A 33 -16.52 9.74 1.37
CA ALA A 33 -16.59 10.17 2.76
C ALA A 33 -16.04 11.59 2.96
N GLU A 34 -14.96 11.95 2.28
CA GLU A 34 -14.36 13.29 2.32
C GLU A 34 -15.28 14.38 1.81
N THR A 35 -16.21 14.05 0.89
CA THR A 35 -17.20 15.04 0.39
C THR A 35 -18.24 15.44 1.45
N GLY A 36 -18.40 14.66 2.53
CA GLY A 36 -19.42 14.84 3.56
C GLY A 36 -20.86 14.63 3.08
N ARG A 37 -21.07 14.18 1.83
CA ARG A 37 -22.42 13.90 1.32
C ARG A 37 -23.03 12.65 1.97
N LEU A 38 -24.35 12.60 1.98
CA LEU A 38 -25.06 11.39 2.42
C LEU A 38 -24.80 10.25 1.43
N LEU A 39 -24.54 9.07 1.98
CA LEU A 39 -24.36 7.85 1.19
C LEU A 39 -25.68 7.40 0.57
N THR A 40 -25.62 6.95 -0.67
CA THR A 40 -26.73 6.27 -1.36
C THR A 40 -26.62 4.75 -1.16
N PRO A 41 -27.69 3.98 -1.46
CA PRO A 41 -27.62 2.50 -1.40
C PRO A 41 -26.59 1.86 -2.36
N ARG A 42 -25.97 2.62 -3.24
CA ARG A 42 -24.94 2.15 -4.17
C ARG A 42 -23.52 2.55 -3.75
N ASP A 43 -23.38 3.32 -2.68
CA ASP A 43 -22.08 3.72 -2.16
C ASP A 43 -21.59 2.72 -1.13
N TYR A 44 -20.31 2.41 -1.14
CA TYR A 44 -19.66 1.70 -0.07
C TYR A 44 -19.25 2.66 1.03
N ARG A 45 -19.36 2.18 2.29
CA ARG A 45 -18.76 2.85 3.43
C ARG A 45 -17.43 2.18 3.73
N PHE A 46 -16.37 2.97 3.83
CA PHE A 46 -15.08 2.48 4.28
C PHE A 46 -15.06 2.32 5.79
N HIS A 47 -14.57 1.19 6.26
CA HIS A 47 -14.29 0.91 7.66
C HIS A 47 -12.83 0.52 7.77
N PHE A 48 -12.12 1.13 8.71
CA PHE A 48 -10.72 0.83 9.00
C PHE A 48 -10.62 0.42 10.47
N TYR A 49 -9.96 -0.68 10.72
CA TYR A 49 -9.77 -1.26 12.05
C TYR A 49 -8.27 -1.31 12.37
N PRO A 50 -7.70 -0.23 12.90
CA PRO A 50 -6.27 -0.18 13.20
C PRO A 50 -5.94 -1.01 14.43
N TRP A 51 -4.69 -1.47 14.50
CA TRP A 51 -4.20 -2.30 15.58
C TRP A 51 -4.36 -1.66 16.97
N TRP A 52 -4.25 -0.34 17.07
CA TRP A 52 -4.32 0.38 18.34
C TRP A 52 -5.74 0.47 18.93
N GLU A 53 -6.77 0.12 18.19
CA GLU A 53 -8.14 -0.06 18.70
C GLU A 53 -8.33 -1.41 19.42
N GLU A 54 -7.47 -2.39 19.16
CA GLU A 54 -7.57 -3.71 19.79
C GLU A 54 -6.99 -3.69 21.20
N PRO A 55 -7.81 -3.87 22.27
CA PRO A 55 -7.35 -3.81 23.65
C PRO A 55 -6.30 -4.85 24.01
N GLY A 56 -6.25 -5.96 23.28
CA GLY A 56 -5.31 -7.06 23.49
C GLY A 56 -3.91 -6.76 22.98
N TYR A 57 -3.72 -5.79 22.10
CA TYR A 57 -2.42 -5.45 21.51
C TYR A 57 -1.63 -4.51 22.43
N ARG A 58 -1.22 -5.06 23.57
CA ARG A 58 -0.43 -4.35 24.58
C ARG A 58 0.39 -5.32 25.43
N LEU A 59 1.53 -4.85 25.90
CA LEU A 59 2.33 -5.57 26.89
C LEU A 59 1.89 -5.23 28.31
N SER A 60 2.31 -6.07 29.29
CA SER A 60 2.25 -5.68 30.68
C SER A 60 3.18 -4.47 30.95
N ALA A 61 2.96 -3.72 32.03
CA ALA A 61 3.82 -2.59 32.37
C ALA A 61 5.28 -3.03 32.58
N ASP A 62 5.49 -4.20 33.20
CA ASP A 62 6.82 -4.74 33.45
C ASP A 62 7.55 -5.17 32.19
N ASP A 63 6.84 -5.74 31.20
CA ASP A 63 7.41 -6.13 29.93
C ASP A 63 7.64 -4.91 29.02
N ALA A 64 6.72 -3.97 29.01
CA ALA A 64 6.86 -2.72 28.28
C ALA A 64 8.09 -1.91 28.70
N ALA A 65 8.42 -1.93 30.00
CA ALA A 65 9.61 -1.25 30.52
C ALA A 65 10.95 -1.85 30.02
N ARG A 66 10.92 -3.06 29.45
CA ARG A 66 12.10 -3.72 28.86
C ARG A 66 12.27 -3.43 27.37
N VAL A 67 11.25 -2.88 26.73
CA VAL A 67 11.30 -2.55 25.29
C VAL A 67 11.90 -1.16 25.11
N VAL A 68 12.96 -1.06 24.31
CA VAL A 68 13.56 0.22 23.98
C VAL A 68 12.82 0.80 22.78
N ILE A 69 12.15 1.91 22.97
CA ILE A 69 11.48 2.67 21.91
C ILE A 69 12.39 3.84 21.55
N THR A 70 12.82 3.92 20.30
CA THR A 70 13.71 4.97 19.80
C THR A 70 12.99 6.30 19.64
N ALA A 71 13.74 7.41 19.55
CA ALA A 71 13.16 8.73 19.30
C ALA A 71 12.35 8.78 17.97
N LYS A 72 12.83 8.07 16.94
CA LYS A 72 12.15 7.97 15.64
C LYS A 72 10.80 7.24 15.76
N GLU A 73 10.73 6.21 16.59
CA GLU A 73 9.49 5.48 16.83
C GLU A 73 8.50 6.29 17.66
N HIS A 74 8.98 7.06 18.63
CA HIS A 74 8.12 8.01 19.33
C HIS A 74 7.53 9.05 18.39
N GLU A 75 8.35 9.63 17.51
CA GLU A 75 7.89 10.56 16.48
C GLU A 75 6.83 9.93 15.56
N TYR A 76 7.04 8.68 15.13
CA TYR A 76 6.08 7.93 14.34
C TYR A 76 4.72 7.80 15.05
N PHE A 77 4.68 7.35 16.32
CA PHE A 77 3.44 7.24 17.06
C PHE A 77 2.75 8.58 17.28
N ASP A 78 3.53 9.64 17.52
CA ASP A 78 2.99 10.98 17.70
C ASP A 78 2.36 11.52 16.39
N GLN A 79 2.94 11.20 15.23
CA GLN A 79 2.35 11.49 13.92
C GLN A 79 1.06 10.71 13.69
N VAL A 80 1.05 9.41 14.01
CA VAL A 80 -0.17 8.59 13.93
C VAL A 80 -1.28 9.18 14.80
N GLN A 81 -0.99 9.52 16.06
CA GLN A 81 -1.97 10.12 16.96
C GLN A 81 -2.52 11.45 16.43
N ALA A 82 -1.65 12.29 15.84
CA ALA A 82 -2.05 13.57 15.25
C ALA A 82 -2.97 13.39 14.03
N VAL A 83 -2.67 12.41 13.17
CA VAL A 83 -3.45 12.14 11.95
C VAL A 83 -4.77 11.46 12.25
N MET A 84 -4.76 10.46 13.15
CA MET A 84 -5.92 9.62 13.44
C MET A 84 -6.79 10.14 14.58
N GLY A 85 -6.33 11.15 15.34
CA GLY A 85 -7.05 11.69 16.49
C GLY A 85 -7.17 10.67 17.64
N CYS A 86 -6.23 9.77 17.77
CA CYS A 86 -6.22 8.68 18.75
C CYS A 86 -5.18 8.90 19.84
N THR A 87 -5.16 7.99 20.83
CA THR A 87 -4.10 7.91 21.84
C THR A 87 -3.53 6.50 21.83
N ILE A 88 -2.22 6.37 21.69
CA ILE A 88 -1.47 5.10 21.73
C ILE A 88 -0.61 5.13 23.00
N ASP A 89 -1.00 4.35 24.00
CA ASP A 89 -0.34 4.35 25.30
C ASP A 89 1.04 3.63 25.27
N PRO A 90 1.88 3.84 26.29
CA PRO A 90 3.22 3.25 26.31
C PRO A 90 3.26 1.71 26.18
N MET A 91 2.27 0.99 26.72
CA MET A 91 2.20 -0.46 26.65
C MET A 91 1.85 -0.95 25.23
N GLN A 92 1.01 -0.19 24.52
CA GLN A 92 0.70 -0.42 23.12
C GLN A 92 1.89 -0.12 22.20
N ARG A 93 2.57 1.01 22.42
CA ARG A 93 3.81 1.36 21.68
C ARG A 93 4.87 0.27 21.85
N ALA A 94 5.07 -0.22 23.08
CA ALA A 94 6.02 -1.28 23.37
C ALA A 94 5.61 -2.60 22.70
N TRP A 95 4.32 -2.95 22.71
CA TRP A 95 3.81 -4.12 22.01
C TRP A 95 4.11 -4.03 20.51
N TYR A 96 3.83 -2.91 19.87
CA TYR A 96 4.06 -2.70 18.45
C TYR A 96 5.52 -2.88 18.06
N VAL A 97 6.43 -2.24 18.80
CA VAL A 97 7.88 -2.36 18.57
C VAL A 97 8.35 -3.80 18.78
N ALA A 98 7.94 -4.44 19.88
CA ALA A 98 8.34 -5.81 20.18
C ALA A 98 7.83 -6.81 19.14
N THR A 99 6.58 -6.67 18.68
CA THR A 99 5.99 -7.52 17.64
C THR A 99 6.73 -7.33 16.31
N ARG A 100 7.04 -6.08 15.91
CA ARG A 100 7.81 -5.82 14.71
C ARG A 100 9.18 -6.52 14.75
N GLU A 101 9.89 -6.43 15.86
CA GLU A 101 11.21 -7.07 15.98
C GLU A 101 11.12 -8.60 16.00
N ALA A 102 10.15 -9.16 16.72
CA ALA A 102 10.00 -10.60 16.88
C ALA A 102 9.46 -11.30 15.63
N ASP A 103 8.37 -10.78 15.07
CA ASP A 103 7.60 -11.46 14.03
C ASP A 103 7.99 -11.00 12.62
N PHE A 104 8.43 -9.75 12.49
CA PHE A 104 8.75 -9.11 11.19
C PHE A 104 10.21 -8.74 11.02
N LYS A 105 11.11 -9.23 11.91
CA LYS A 105 12.57 -9.01 11.84
C LYS A 105 12.96 -7.53 11.77
N GLY A 106 12.18 -6.67 12.39
CA GLY A 106 12.37 -5.23 12.36
C GLY A 106 11.88 -4.51 11.09
N ASP A 107 11.26 -5.24 10.13
CA ASP A 107 10.74 -4.64 8.89
C ASP A 107 9.45 -3.85 9.17
N PRO A 108 9.47 -2.52 9.01
CA PRO A 108 8.30 -1.70 9.25
C PRO A 108 7.20 -1.91 8.20
N GLN A 109 7.53 -2.29 6.97
CA GLN A 109 6.56 -2.43 5.89
C GLN A 109 5.71 -3.69 6.07
N LEU A 110 6.32 -4.79 6.47
CA LEU A 110 5.58 -6.00 6.84
C LEU A 110 4.69 -5.76 8.06
N MET A 111 5.19 -4.98 9.03
CA MET A 111 4.37 -4.59 10.19
C MET A 111 3.18 -3.72 9.79
N TRP A 112 3.35 -2.78 8.85
CA TRP A 112 2.26 -1.93 8.36
C TRP A 112 1.20 -2.71 7.56
N GLN A 113 1.61 -3.76 6.87
CA GLN A 113 0.68 -4.63 6.14
C GLN A 113 -0.24 -5.40 7.09
N GLU A 114 0.32 -5.96 8.15
CA GLU A 114 -0.42 -6.80 9.10
C GLU A 114 -1.10 -5.98 10.22
N TYR A 115 -0.43 -4.93 10.69
CA TYR A 115 -0.86 -4.06 11.79
C TYR A 115 -0.78 -2.58 11.40
N PRO A 116 -1.56 -2.14 10.40
CA PRO A 116 -1.50 -0.76 9.95
C PRO A 116 -2.02 0.20 11.00
N SER A 117 -1.34 1.35 11.16
CA SER A 117 -1.78 2.43 12.05
C SER A 117 -2.71 3.41 11.35
N THR A 118 -2.62 3.48 10.01
CA THR A 118 -3.46 4.35 9.17
C THR A 118 -3.89 3.61 7.90
N PRO A 119 -5.01 4.01 7.26
CA PRO A 119 -5.43 3.42 5.98
C PRO A 119 -4.33 3.50 4.91
N ARG A 120 -3.53 4.56 4.93
CA ARG A 120 -2.45 4.75 3.97
C ARG A 120 -1.33 3.72 4.14
N GLU A 121 -0.98 3.38 5.37
CA GLU A 121 0.01 2.34 5.65
C GLU A 121 -0.44 0.97 5.18
N ALA A 122 -1.72 0.62 5.37
CA ALA A 122 -2.28 -0.65 4.97
C ALA A 122 -2.02 -0.98 3.48
N PHE A 123 -2.05 0.04 2.62
CA PHE A 123 -1.81 -0.11 1.18
C PHE A 123 -0.37 0.19 0.73
N GLN A 124 0.57 0.40 1.66
CA GLN A 124 1.97 0.54 1.29
C GLN A 124 2.53 -0.84 0.94
N GLN A 125 3.03 -0.97 -0.28
CA GLN A 125 3.76 -2.18 -0.67
C GLN A 125 5.15 -2.17 -0.06
N SER A 126 5.57 -3.34 0.45
CA SER A 126 6.99 -3.58 0.69
C SER A 126 7.75 -3.42 -0.62
N THR A 127 8.77 -2.59 -0.62
CA THR A 127 9.70 -2.49 -1.74
C THR A 127 10.79 -3.57 -1.67
N GLU A 128 10.77 -4.39 -0.63
CA GLU A 128 11.68 -5.51 -0.45
C GLU A 128 11.37 -6.61 -1.49
N GLY A 129 12.33 -6.90 -2.33
CA GLY A 129 12.15 -7.82 -3.48
C GLY A 129 11.94 -7.14 -4.83
N PHE A 130 11.64 -5.86 -4.88
CA PHE A 130 11.59 -5.10 -6.12
C PHE A 130 12.96 -4.51 -6.45
N TYR A 131 13.74 -5.17 -7.30
CA TYR A 131 15.09 -4.73 -7.70
C TYR A 131 15.17 -3.27 -8.16
N TYR A 132 14.08 -2.72 -8.68
CA TYR A 132 14.05 -1.39 -9.30
C TYR A 132 13.06 -0.42 -8.66
N ALA A 133 12.57 -0.68 -7.43
CA ALA A 133 11.56 0.16 -6.78
C ALA A 133 11.95 1.63 -6.71
N VAL A 134 13.17 1.93 -6.25
CA VAL A 134 13.69 3.31 -6.15
C VAL A 134 13.83 3.96 -7.52
N GLN A 135 14.33 3.21 -8.52
CA GLN A 135 14.52 3.67 -9.88
C GLN A 135 13.17 3.95 -10.57
N LEU A 136 12.19 3.08 -10.37
CA LEU A 136 10.84 3.25 -10.91
C LEU A 136 10.09 4.42 -10.25
N ALA A 137 10.22 4.59 -8.93
CA ALA A 137 9.68 5.74 -8.23
C ALA A 137 10.28 7.06 -8.75
N SER A 138 11.61 7.11 -8.91
CA SER A 138 12.31 8.25 -9.51
C SER A 138 11.87 8.50 -10.97
N ALA A 139 11.68 7.43 -11.75
CA ALA A 139 11.25 7.54 -13.13
C ALA A 139 9.81 8.11 -13.24
N ARG A 140 8.92 7.73 -12.32
CA ARG A 140 7.56 8.33 -12.23
C ARG A 140 7.61 9.80 -11.85
N GLN A 141 8.36 10.14 -10.80
CA GLN A 141 8.49 11.52 -10.33
C GLN A 141 9.09 12.47 -11.39
N THR A 142 10.01 11.96 -12.19
CA THR A 142 10.66 12.72 -13.27
C THR A 142 9.89 12.68 -14.60
N GLY A 143 8.70 12.06 -14.63
CA GLY A 143 7.85 11.98 -15.82
C GLY A 143 8.38 11.03 -16.91
N ARG A 144 9.35 10.18 -16.60
CA ARG A 144 9.89 9.19 -17.55
C ARG A 144 8.98 7.97 -17.74
N ILE A 145 8.03 7.75 -16.83
CA ILE A 145 6.96 6.76 -16.97
C ILE A 145 5.68 7.51 -17.30
N GLY A 146 5.12 7.23 -18.47
CA GLY A 146 3.91 7.88 -18.98
C GLY A 146 3.65 7.49 -20.42
N ALA A 147 2.89 8.31 -21.16
CA ALA A 147 2.67 8.10 -22.58
C ALA A 147 3.97 8.34 -23.35
N VAL A 148 4.55 7.27 -23.88
CA VAL A 148 5.80 7.31 -24.67
C VAL A 148 5.43 7.27 -26.15
N PRO A 149 5.68 8.35 -26.93
CA PRO A 149 5.28 8.41 -28.32
C PRO A 149 6.13 7.48 -29.19
N TYR A 150 5.46 6.79 -30.09
CA TYR A 150 6.10 6.03 -31.17
C TYR A 150 6.82 6.97 -32.16
N GLY A 151 8.08 6.69 -32.46
CA GLY A 151 8.88 7.42 -33.42
C GLY A 151 8.80 6.80 -34.81
N ALA A 152 8.05 7.42 -35.73
CA ALA A 152 7.98 6.98 -37.12
C ALA A 152 9.36 7.05 -37.79
N GLY A 153 9.77 5.99 -38.46
CA GLY A 153 11.08 5.91 -39.14
C GLY A 153 12.21 5.31 -38.33
N TYR A 154 11.98 4.99 -37.06
CA TYR A 154 12.96 4.25 -36.25
C TYR A 154 12.54 2.79 -36.10
N PRO A 155 13.48 1.84 -36.12
CA PRO A 155 13.18 0.43 -35.96
C PRO A 155 12.59 0.15 -34.58
N VAL A 156 11.68 -0.82 -34.51
CA VAL A 156 11.15 -1.35 -33.25
C VAL A 156 11.84 -2.67 -32.95
N ASN A 157 12.45 -2.76 -31.81
CA ASN A 157 12.97 -4.01 -31.27
C ASN A 157 11.92 -4.63 -30.35
N SER A 158 11.77 -5.94 -30.38
CA SER A 158 10.90 -6.67 -29.47
C SER A 158 11.71 -7.60 -28.58
N PHE A 159 11.39 -7.60 -27.29
CA PHE A 159 11.98 -8.49 -26.29
C PHE A 159 10.87 -9.36 -25.73
N TRP A 160 11.08 -10.67 -25.79
CA TRP A 160 10.08 -11.67 -25.45
C TRP A 160 10.46 -12.37 -24.15
N ASP A 161 9.56 -12.35 -23.21
CA ASP A 161 9.59 -13.18 -22.01
C ASP A 161 8.53 -14.26 -22.19
N ILE A 162 8.97 -15.48 -22.48
CA ILE A 162 8.07 -16.60 -22.79
C ILE A 162 7.85 -17.41 -21.51
N GLY A 163 6.74 -17.13 -20.84
CA GLY A 163 6.30 -17.89 -19.68
C GLY A 163 5.78 -19.27 -20.05
N ASN A 164 5.94 -20.22 -19.13
CA ASN A 164 5.44 -21.59 -19.31
C ASN A 164 4.03 -21.78 -18.68
N SER A 165 3.69 -21.00 -17.67
CA SER A 165 2.42 -21.09 -16.92
C SER A 165 1.76 -19.73 -16.63
N ASP A 166 2.49 -18.65 -16.80
CA ASP A 166 2.15 -17.27 -16.41
C ASP A 166 1.95 -16.31 -17.60
N GLY A 167 1.92 -16.83 -18.80
CA GLY A 167 1.74 -16.05 -20.01
C GLY A 167 3.06 -15.62 -20.66
N THR A 168 2.95 -14.88 -21.75
CA THR A 168 4.10 -14.34 -22.49
C THR A 168 4.02 -12.83 -22.47
N ALA A 169 5.07 -12.15 -22.07
CA ALA A 169 5.19 -10.69 -22.16
C ALA A 169 6.08 -10.28 -23.33
N VAL A 170 5.67 -9.26 -24.06
CA VAL A 170 6.43 -8.69 -25.19
C VAL A 170 6.65 -7.22 -24.96
N TRP A 171 7.89 -6.81 -24.76
CA TRP A 171 8.29 -5.41 -24.64
C TRP A 171 8.68 -4.86 -26.01
N MET A 172 8.14 -3.73 -26.37
CA MET A 172 8.46 -3.00 -27.61
C MET A 172 9.33 -1.80 -27.27
N HIS A 173 10.47 -1.70 -27.93
CA HIS A 173 11.52 -0.72 -27.67
C HIS A 173 11.94 0.00 -28.93
N GLN A 174 12.22 1.31 -28.81
CA GLN A 174 12.88 2.10 -29.81
C GLN A 174 14.10 2.82 -29.21
N HIS A 175 15.18 2.86 -29.99
CA HIS A 175 16.33 3.73 -29.71
C HIS A 175 16.25 4.96 -30.62
N ILE A 176 16.11 6.15 -30.03
CA ILE A 176 15.95 7.41 -30.78
C ILE A 176 16.92 8.45 -30.23
N GLY A 177 17.99 8.75 -30.98
CA GLY A 177 19.04 9.64 -30.53
C GLY A 177 19.83 9.03 -29.39
N MET A 178 19.74 9.61 -28.19
CA MET A 178 20.35 9.10 -26.96
C MET A 178 19.34 8.45 -26.02
N ASP A 179 18.08 8.34 -26.43
CA ASP A 179 17.00 7.82 -25.61
C ASP A 179 16.65 6.38 -25.96
N ASP A 180 16.55 5.55 -24.95
CA ASP A 180 15.92 4.24 -25.02
C ASP A 180 14.49 4.33 -24.52
N ARG A 181 13.53 3.94 -25.35
CA ARG A 181 12.10 4.10 -25.10
C ARG A 181 11.39 2.77 -25.13
N ILE A 182 10.70 2.44 -24.06
CA ILE A 182 9.72 1.35 -24.07
C ILE A 182 8.39 1.96 -24.53
N ILE A 183 7.94 1.58 -25.70
CA ILE A 183 6.76 2.15 -26.36
C ILE A 183 5.51 1.29 -26.23
N GLY A 184 5.64 0.07 -25.74
CA GLY A 184 4.52 -0.85 -25.53
C GLY A 184 4.91 -2.09 -24.77
N LEU A 185 3.90 -2.71 -24.14
CA LEU A 185 3.93 -4.00 -23.49
C LEU A 185 2.68 -4.76 -23.89
N ILE A 186 2.82 -6.02 -24.28
CA ILE A 186 1.70 -6.93 -24.63
C ILE A 186 1.82 -8.17 -23.76
#